data_7a7772dddb4601cb50ebcf56935ccdaa
#
_entry.id   7a7772dddb4601cb50ebcf56935ccdaa
#
_cell.length_a   1.000
_cell.length_b   1.000
_cell.length_c   1.000
_cell.angle_alpha   90.00
_cell.angle_beta   90.00
_cell.angle_gamma   90.00
#
_symmetry.space_group_name_H-M   'P 1'
#
loop_
_entity.id
_entity.type
_entity.pdbx_description
1 polymer ?
#
loop_
_entity_poly.entity_id
_entity_poly.type
_entity_poly.pdbx_seq_one_letter_code
_entity_poly.pdbx_strand_id
1 'polypeptide(L)'
;MSNSIEEITSVIGANRIGKHPATIDWILTDSRSLCFPEETLFFALKTKRNDGHKYIPELYARGVRNFVVTDVPENLSHYSDANFLQVANSLKALQRLASKHREQYQVPVVGITGSNGKTVVKEWIYQLLSPDKVITRSPRSYNSQIGVPLSVWMMNEHTELGIFEAGISEMGEMEALQPIIQPTIGVLTNIGGAHQENFTSLQDKCMEKLQLFKDCDVIIYNGDNELISNCVSKSLLTSREIAWSMKDNERPLFIEKIEKDNDGTTVKYRYLGFLKEYRIPFIDDASIENSLNALAVALYLMVSPEDIAERMAHLEPVAMRLEVKEGKNGCVLINDSYNSDFASLDIALDFMARRTEDKARRRTLILSDILESGQPSKLLYRQVADLVHSRKVDRIIGVGEEISAAAPRFEIEKQFFRTTAELIESGVLNSLRNEVVLIKGARAFHFDDITDLLELKVHETILEINLEALVANLNHYRNKLKPDTKMVCMVKASAYGAGSFEVAKTLEDHRVDYLAVAVADEGADLRKATSSRRACVS
;
A
#
# COMPACT_ATOMS: atom_id res chain seq x y z
N MET A 1 11.74 19.42 10.60
CA MET A 1 11.52 20.87 10.92
C MET A 1 10.04 21.08 11.11
N SER A 2 9.64 21.88 12.08
CA SER A 2 8.24 22.26 12.23
C SER A 2 7.93 23.39 11.23
N ASN A 3 6.85 23.26 10.49
CA ASN A 3 6.46 24.28 9.52
C ASN A 3 5.55 25.31 10.20
N SER A 4 5.90 26.57 10.16
CA SER A 4 5.04 27.65 10.67
C SER A 4 3.81 27.82 9.77
N ILE A 5 2.70 28.25 10.36
CA ILE A 5 1.47 28.50 9.62
C ILE A 5 1.65 29.62 8.57
N GLU A 6 2.57 30.55 8.81
CA GLU A 6 2.95 31.63 7.90
C GLU A 6 3.63 31.06 6.65
N GLU A 7 4.61 30.19 6.84
CA GLU A 7 5.33 29.53 5.75
C GLU A 7 4.37 28.67 4.91
N ILE A 8 3.53 27.87 5.58
CA ILE A 8 2.51 27.05 4.90
C ILE A 8 1.56 27.94 4.09
N THR A 9 1.06 29.04 4.68
CA THR A 9 0.18 29.98 3.98
C THR A 9 0.81 30.47 2.67
N SER A 10 2.09 30.82 2.71
CA SER A 10 2.85 31.28 1.53
C SER A 10 2.99 30.16 0.50
N VAL A 11 3.39 28.95 0.93
CA VAL A 11 3.61 27.79 0.06
C VAL A 11 2.35 27.40 -0.70
N ILE A 12 1.20 27.35 -0.01
CA ILE A 12 -0.07 26.95 -0.65
C ILE A 12 -0.79 28.11 -1.36
N GLY A 13 -0.27 29.35 -1.21
CA GLY A 13 -0.86 30.55 -1.80
C GLY A 13 -2.25 30.86 -1.23
N ALA A 14 -2.43 30.68 0.07
CA ALA A 14 -3.72 30.89 0.73
C ALA A 14 -3.95 32.33 1.16
N ASN A 15 -5.21 32.77 1.19
CA ASN A 15 -5.65 33.92 1.93
C ASN A 15 -5.93 33.51 3.38
N ARG A 16 -5.12 33.98 4.33
CA ARG A 16 -5.25 33.61 5.74
C ARG A 16 -6.21 34.53 6.48
N ILE A 17 -7.20 33.92 7.12
CA ILE A 17 -8.14 34.55 8.05
C ILE A 17 -7.82 34.02 9.45
N GLY A 18 -7.59 34.91 10.41
CA GLY A 18 -6.99 34.61 11.70
C GLY A 18 -5.48 34.91 11.71
N LYS A 19 -4.96 35.28 12.88
CA LYS A 19 -3.55 35.68 13.06
C LYS A 19 -2.87 34.94 14.20
N HIS A 20 -3.37 33.76 14.55
CA HIS A 20 -2.83 32.98 15.65
C HIS A 20 -1.56 32.24 15.19
N PRO A 21 -0.42 32.40 15.87
CA PRO A 21 0.78 31.65 15.53
C PRO A 21 0.53 30.16 15.75
N ALA A 22 1.01 29.34 14.82
CA ALA A 22 0.89 27.90 14.92
C ALA A 22 2.08 27.21 14.23
N THR A 23 2.47 26.09 14.78
CA THR A 23 3.44 25.16 14.21
C THR A 23 2.69 23.90 13.80
N ILE A 24 2.85 23.50 12.56
CA ILE A 24 2.10 22.39 11.97
C ILE A 24 3.04 21.21 11.74
N ASP A 25 2.75 20.12 12.41
CA ASP A 25 3.49 18.87 12.20
C ASP A 25 2.60 17.76 11.62
N TRP A 26 1.28 17.90 11.75
CA TRP A 26 0.33 16.90 11.29
C TRP A 26 -0.62 17.44 10.22
N ILE A 27 -0.76 16.68 9.14
CA ILE A 27 -1.78 16.93 8.12
C ILE A 27 -2.93 15.95 8.33
N LEU A 28 -4.14 16.48 8.36
CA LEU A 28 -5.36 15.70 8.55
C LEU A 28 -6.32 15.92 7.38
N THR A 29 -6.85 14.82 6.83
CA THR A 29 -7.89 14.82 5.78
C THR A 29 -9.12 14.02 6.19
N ASP A 30 -9.01 13.22 7.27
CA ASP A 30 -10.09 12.40 7.84
C ASP A 30 -10.24 12.69 9.34
N SER A 31 -11.38 13.23 9.77
CA SER A 31 -11.65 13.63 11.16
C SER A 31 -11.50 12.50 12.18
N ARG A 32 -11.63 11.24 11.74
CA ARG A 32 -11.49 10.06 12.59
C ARG A 32 -10.06 9.79 13.03
N SER A 33 -9.08 10.27 12.26
CA SER A 33 -7.65 10.05 12.47
C SER A 33 -6.97 11.18 13.27
N LEU A 34 -7.73 12.05 13.92
CA LEU A 34 -7.19 13.17 14.69
C LEU A 34 -6.41 12.69 15.93
N CYS A 35 -5.11 13.04 16.00
CA CYS A 35 -4.22 12.69 17.10
C CYS A 35 -3.73 13.90 17.90
N PHE A 36 -3.25 14.94 17.23
CA PHE A 36 -2.63 16.13 17.83
C PHE A 36 -3.37 17.41 17.39
N PRO A 37 -4.45 17.78 18.09
CA PRO A 37 -5.32 18.87 17.62
C PRO A 37 -4.59 20.20 17.38
N GLU A 38 -3.70 20.61 18.30
CA GLU A 38 -3.05 21.92 18.28
C GLU A 38 -2.03 22.07 17.13
N GLU A 39 -1.34 20.96 16.76
CA GLU A 39 -0.33 20.91 15.71
C GLU A 39 -0.90 20.44 14.36
N THR A 40 -2.21 20.22 14.29
CA THR A 40 -2.89 19.70 13.10
C THR A 40 -3.34 20.83 12.18
N LEU A 41 -3.06 20.65 10.89
CA LEU A 41 -3.68 21.38 9.79
C LEU A 41 -4.68 20.47 9.08
N PHE A 42 -5.96 20.76 9.23
CA PHE A 42 -7.02 20.00 8.55
C PHE A 42 -7.29 20.54 7.16
N PHE A 43 -7.23 19.67 6.16
CA PHE A 43 -7.63 19.98 4.78
C PHE A 43 -9.08 19.56 4.55
N ALA A 44 -9.98 20.52 4.41
CA ALA A 44 -11.37 20.30 4.05
C ALA A 44 -11.48 19.95 2.56
N LEU A 45 -11.25 18.68 2.22
CA LEU A 45 -11.30 18.19 0.86
C LEU A 45 -12.75 18.05 0.38
N LYS A 46 -13.00 18.50 -0.85
CA LYS A 46 -14.30 18.38 -1.52
C LYS A 46 -14.21 17.36 -2.64
N THR A 47 -15.01 16.32 -2.56
CA THR A 47 -15.08 15.22 -3.53
C THR A 47 -16.50 15.08 -4.07
N LYS A 48 -16.70 14.26 -5.10
CA LYS A 48 -18.06 13.98 -5.64
C LYS A 48 -19.02 13.39 -4.59
N ARG A 49 -18.50 12.73 -3.55
CA ARG A 49 -19.29 11.99 -2.53
C ARG A 49 -19.29 12.62 -1.15
N ASN A 50 -18.34 13.50 -0.86
CA ASN A 50 -18.14 14.04 0.50
C ASN A 50 -17.56 15.45 0.45
N ASP A 51 -18.00 16.30 1.40
CA ASP A 51 -17.45 17.63 1.62
C ASP A 51 -16.85 17.70 3.04
N GLY A 52 -15.54 17.91 3.10
CA GLY A 52 -14.78 17.97 4.34
C GLY A 52 -15.15 19.15 5.25
N HIS A 53 -15.71 20.22 4.68
CA HIS A 53 -16.09 21.42 5.46
C HIS A 53 -17.10 21.11 6.56
N LYS A 54 -17.96 20.12 6.38
CA LYS A 54 -18.95 19.70 7.41
C LYS A 54 -18.34 19.20 8.72
N TYR A 55 -17.04 18.80 8.71
CA TYR A 55 -16.35 18.31 9.90
C TYR A 55 -15.64 19.42 10.69
N ILE A 56 -15.60 20.66 10.20
CA ILE A 56 -14.94 21.80 10.86
C ILE A 56 -15.48 22.05 12.27
N PRO A 57 -16.81 22.09 12.51
CA PRO A 57 -17.35 22.33 13.86
C PRO A 57 -16.92 21.25 14.86
N GLU A 58 -16.96 19.98 14.46
CA GLU A 58 -16.54 18.86 15.28
C GLU A 58 -15.04 18.94 15.61
N LEU A 59 -14.20 19.15 14.58
CA LEU A 59 -12.75 19.24 14.76
C LEU A 59 -12.33 20.43 15.60
N TYR A 60 -13.00 21.57 15.44
CA TYR A 60 -12.78 22.76 16.29
C TYR A 60 -13.12 22.47 17.74
N ALA A 61 -14.25 21.81 18.02
CA ALA A 61 -14.62 21.39 19.37
C ALA A 61 -13.61 20.41 19.97
N ARG A 62 -12.93 19.61 19.15
CA ARG A 62 -11.86 18.70 19.54
C ARG A 62 -10.47 19.35 19.63
N GLY A 63 -10.37 20.68 19.47
CA GLY A 63 -9.13 21.44 19.68
C GLY A 63 -8.32 21.77 18.41
N VAL A 64 -8.76 21.38 17.22
CA VAL A 64 -8.11 21.80 15.97
C VAL A 64 -8.33 23.29 15.76
N ARG A 65 -7.28 24.01 15.39
CA ARG A 65 -7.29 25.47 15.21
C ARG A 65 -6.84 25.93 13.81
N ASN A 66 -6.37 25.01 12.97
CA ASN A 66 -5.85 25.38 11.66
C ASN A 66 -6.56 24.57 10.56
N PHE A 67 -7.17 25.25 9.60
CA PHE A 67 -8.03 24.67 8.57
C PHE A 67 -7.66 25.22 7.19
N VAL A 68 -7.47 24.35 6.21
CA VAL A 68 -7.42 24.70 4.78
C VAL A 68 -8.78 24.48 4.18
N VAL A 69 -9.38 25.52 3.64
CA VAL A 69 -10.78 25.55 3.18
C VAL A 69 -10.90 26.15 1.78
N THR A 70 -11.90 25.74 1.01
CA THR A 70 -12.34 26.48 -0.18
C THR A 70 -13.38 27.52 0.17
N ASP A 71 -14.27 27.18 1.10
CA ASP A 71 -15.36 28.01 1.54
C ASP A 71 -15.20 28.31 3.04
N VAL A 72 -15.06 29.59 3.37
CA VAL A 72 -14.89 30.06 4.76
C VAL A 72 -16.24 29.96 5.50
N PRO A 73 -16.26 29.48 6.77
CA PRO A 73 -17.50 29.46 7.55
C PRO A 73 -18.15 30.85 7.69
N GLU A 74 -19.45 30.93 7.55
CA GLU A 74 -20.22 32.18 7.63
C GLU A 74 -20.08 32.86 9.02
N ASN A 75 -20.05 32.05 10.10
CA ASN A 75 -20.00 32.54 11.48
C ASN A 75 -18.60 32.49 12.06
N LEU A 76 -17.66 33.28 11.53
CA LEU A 76 -16.27 33.33 11.99
C LEU A 76 -16.11 33.70 13.48
N SER A 77 -17.07 34.39 14.07
CA SER A 77 -17.06 34.72 15.51
C SER A 77 -17.07 33.49 16.42
N HIS A 78 -17.58 32.36 15.96
CA HIS A 78 -17.55 31.10 16.71
C HIS A 78 -16.16 30.41 16.67
N TYR A 79 -15.25 30.87 15.81
CA TYR A 79 -13.91 30.32 15.60
C TYR A 79 -12.83 31.36 15.87
N SER A 80 -13.01 32.14 16.94
CA SER A 80 -12.21 33.36 17.21
C SER A 80 -10.70 33.09 17.37
N ASP A 81 -10.30 31.89 17.74
CA ASP A 81 -8.93 31.45 17.95
C ASP A 81 -8.40 30.50 16.84
N ALA A 82 -9.11 30.42 15.72
CA ALA A 82 -8.72 29.57 14.58
C ALA A 82 -8.08 30.36 13.43
N ASN A 83 -7.26 29.66 12.66
CA ASN A 83 -6.76 30.10 11.36
C ASN A 83 -7.50 29.35 10.24
N PHE A 84 -8.04 30.09 9.29
CA PHE A 84 -8.58 29.55 8.05
C PHE A 84 -7.68 29.97 6.90
N LEU A 85 -7.11 29.00 6.20
CA LEU A 85 -6.30 29.19 5.00
C LEU A 85 -7.20 28.95 3.80
N GLN A 86 -7.75 30.03 3.24
CA GLN A 86 -8.66 29.94 2.10
C GLN A 86 -7.86 29.76 0.82
N VAL A 87 -8.20 28.72 0.04
CA VAL A 87 -7.57 28.36 -1.23
C VAL A 87 -8.61 28.09 -2.31
N ALA A 88 -8.25 28.19 -3.58
CA ALA A 88 -9.13 27.85 -4.69
C ALA A 88 -9.42 26.32 -4.79
N ASN A 89 -8.47 25.49 -4.35
CA ASN A 89 -8.59 24.04 -4.39
C ASN A 89 -7.74 23.41 -3.28
N SER A 90 -8.40 22.78 -2.31
CA SER A 90 -7.74 22.20 -1.13
C SER A 90 -6.86 20.97 -1.48
N LEU A 91 -7.21 20.19 -2.51
CA LEU A 91 -6.37 19.08 -2.97
C LEU A 91 -5.06 19.59 -3.59
N LYS A 92 -5.13 20.57 -4.49
CA LYS A 92 -3.93 21.17 -5.08
C LYS A 92 -3.05 21.88 -4.03
N ALA A 93 -3.67 22.45 -3.00
CA ALA A 93 -2.95 23.04 -1.86
C ALA A 93 -2.19 21.95 -1.07
N LEU A 94 -2.82 20.81 -0.78
CA LEU A 94 -2.20 19.65 -0.13
C LEU A 94 -1.01 19.13 -0.95
N GLN A 95 -1.20 18.95 -2.25
CA GLN A 95 -0.17 18.48 -3.18
C GLN A 95 1.03 19.43 -3.24
N ARG A 96 0.78 20.74 -3.32
CA ARG A 96 1.82 21.76 -3.32
C ARG A 96 2.61 21.79 -2.01
N LEU A 97 1.91 21.65 -0.89
CA LEU A 97 2.55 21.58 0.44
C LEU A 97 3.45 20.35 0.55
N ALA A 98 2.96 19.19 0.15
CA ALA A 98 3.74 17.95 0.18
C ALA A 98 4.95 17.97 -0.77
N SER A 99 4.79 18.55 -1.98
CA SER A 99 5.91 18.75 -2.90
C SER A 99 6.99 19.64 -2.28
N LYS A 100 6.60 20.75 -1.63
CA LYS A 100 7.55 21.63 -0.93
C LYS A 100 8.23 20.97 0.26
N HIS A 101 7.51 20.12 0.98
CA HIS A 101 8.07 19.32 2.06
C HIS A 101 9.11 18.32 1.53
N ARG A 102 8.82 17.63 0.42
CA ARG A 102 9.73 16.69 -0.24
C ARG A 102 11.08 17.30 -0.63
N GLU A 103 11.07 18.55 -1.10
CA GLU A 103 12.28 19.28 -1.53
C GLU A 103 13.32 19.47 -0.40
N GLN A 104 12.92 19.33 0.86
CA GLN A 104 13.81 19.50 2.01
C GLN A 104 14.77 18.29 2.20
N TYR A 105 14.48 17.15 1.56
CA TYR A 105 15.20 15.89 1.77
C TYR A 105 15.93 15.45 0.50
N GLN A 106 17.27 15.43 0.56
CA GLN A 106 18.15 15.01 -0.54
C GLN A 106 18.53 13.53 -0.37
N VAL A 107 17.54 12.66 -0.24
CA VAL A 107 17.71 11.20 -0.08
C VAL A 107 17.19 10.47 -1.31
N PRO A 108 17.70 9.24 -1.59
CA PRO A 108 17.13 8.40 -2.64
C PRO A 108 15.65 8.14 -2.38
N VAL A 109 14.87 8.16 -3.45
CA VAL A 109 13.44 7.84 -3.39
C VAL A 109 13.08 6.87 -4.50
N VAL A 110 12.49 5.75 -4.10
CA VAL A 110 11.92 4.75 -5.01
C VAL A 110 10.47 5.12 -5.29
N GLY A 111 10.16 5.46 -6.53
CA GLY A 111 8.79 5.65 -7.01
C GLY A 111 8.30 4.42 -7.74
N ILE A 112 7.21 3.83 -7.28
CA ILE A 112 6.69 2.57 -7.82
C ILE A 112 5.34 2.81 -8.47
N THR A 113 5.22 2.46 -9.76
CA THR A 113 3.93 2.47 -10.46
C THR A 113 3.73 1.18 -11.26
N GLY A 114 2.54 1.01 -11.80
CA GLY A 114 2.13 -0.16 -12.56
C GLY A 114 0.66 -0.48 -12.34
N SER A 115 0.14 -1.48 -13.01
CA SER A 115 -1.24 -1.94 -12.81
C SER A 115 -1.35 -2.76 -11.52
N ASN A 116 -0.58 -3.82 -11.41
CA ASN A 116 -0.55 -4.74 -10.27
C ASN A 116 0.86 -4.83 -9.65
N GLY A 117 0.99 -5.40 -8.45
CA GLY A 117 2.27 -5.68 -7.80
C GLY A 117 2.90 -4.51 -7.04
N LYS A 118 2.45 -3.25 -7.20
CA LYS A 118 3.03 -2.06 -6.55
C LYS A 118 3.27 -2.23 -5.05
N THR A 119 2.24 -2.62 -4.32
CA THR A 119 2.30 -2.78 -2.86
C THR A 119 3.22 -3.93 -2.46
N VAL A 120 3.19 -5.05 -3.19
CA VAL A 120 4.08 -6.19 -2.94
C VAL A 120 5.53 -5.77 -3.13
N VAL A 121 5.85 -5.15 -4.26
CA VAL A 121 7.21 -4.67 -4.55
C VAL A 121 7.67 -3.66 -3.51
N LYS A 122 6.82 -2.71 -3.10
CA LYS A 122 7.11 -1.75 -2.03
C LYS A 122 7.46 -2.44 -0.71
N GLU A 123 6.61 -3.37 -0.26
CA GLU A 123 6.82 -4.07 1.01
C GLU A 123 8.06 -4.98 0.96
N TRP A 124 8.33 -5.63 -0.16
CA TRP A 124 9.52 -6.47 -0.30
C TRP A 124 10.80 -5.65 -0.40
N ILE A 125 10.80 -4.51 -1.09
CA ILE A 125 11.93 -3.57 -1.05
C ILE A 125 12.17 -3.10 0.39
N TYR A 126 11.09 -2.81 1.15
CA TYR A 126 11.21 -2.45 2.56
C TYR A 126 11.81 -3.59 3.39
N GLN A 127 11.34 -4.83 3.25
CA GLN A 127 11.89 -5.99 3.97
C GLN A 127 13.39 -6.21 3.66
N LEU A 128 13.78 -6.01 2.41
CA LEU A 128 15.18 -6.16 2.00
C LEU A 128 16.11 -5.07 2.53
N LEU A 129 15.62 -3.85 2.68
CA LEU A 129 16.47 -2.68 2.94
C LEU A 129 16.36 -2.12 4.37
N SER A 130 15.28 -2.44 5.10
CA SER A 130 15.05 -1.94 6.46
C SER A 130 16.10 -2.37 7.50
N PRO A 131 16.83 -3.49 7.35
CA PRO A 131 17.94 -3.80 8.25
C PRO A 131 19.09 -2.78 8.19
N ASP A 132 19.26 -2.09 7.05
CA ASP A 132 20.39 -1.21 6.80
C ASP A 132 20.02 0.28 6.77
N LYS A 133 18.73 0.63 6.62
CA LYS A 133 18.27 2.00 6.35
C LYS A 133 17.01 2.38 7.12
N VAL A 134 16.95 3.64 7.54
CA VAL A 134 15.71 4.24 8.04
C VAL A 134 14.84 4.63 6.86
N ILE A 135 13.72 3.93 6.69
CA ILE A 135 12.87 4.03 5.51
C ILE A 135 11.53 4.69 5.84
N THR A 136 11.17 5.73 5.09
CA THR A 136 9.81 6.25 5.03
C THR A 136 9.11 5.69 3.81
N ARG A 137 7.95 5.04 3.99
CA ARG A 137 7.19 4.45 2.90
C ARG A 137 5.70 4.75 2.95
N SER A 138 5.02 4.61 1.82
CA SER A 138 3.55 4.69 1.78
C SER A 138 2.92 3.69 2.74
N PRO A 139 2.12 4.14 3.72
CA PRO A 139 1.37 3.22 4.57
C PRO A 139 0.33 2.48 3.74
N ARG A 140 0.20 1.16 3.93
CA ARG A 140 -0.74 0.34 3.16
C ARG A 140 -0.60 0.61 1.65
N SER A 141 -1.69 0.96 0.96
CA SER A 141 -1.72 1.32 -0.47
C SER A 141 -2.09 2.80 -0.67
N TYR A 142 -1.45 3.72 0.09
CA TYR A 142 -1.64 5.17 -0.07
C TYR A 142 -0.96 5.67 -1.33
N ASN A 143 -1.57 5.37 -2.49
CA ASN A 143 -1.02 5.64 -3.82
C ASN A 143 -1.85 6.64 -4.66
N SER A 144 -2.92 7.21 -4.08
CA SER A 144 -3.83 8.14 -4.75
C SER A 144 -3.37 9.60 -4.66
N GLN A 145 -4.10 10.51 -5.33
CA GLN A 145 -3.88 11.95 -5.30
C GLN A 145 -3.89 12.58 -3.89
N ILE A 146 -4.51 11.90 -2.91
CA ILE A 146 -4.51 12.29 -1.49
C ILE A 146 -3.49 11.47 -0.71
N GLY A 147 -3.40 10.17 -0.96
CA GLY A 147 -2.57 9.26 -0.19
C GLY A 147 -1.07 9.51 -0.36
N VAL A 148 -0.63 9.85 -1.58
CA VAL A 148 0.77 10.17 -1.87
C VAL A 148 1.25 11.41 -1.09
N PRO A 149 0.57 12.57 -1.11
CA PRO A 149 0.94 13.71 -0.28
C PRO A 149 1.07 13.38 1.20
N LEU A 150 0.11 12.62 1.75
CA LEU A 150 0.15 12.21 3.16
C LEU A 150 1.34 11.28 3.46
N SER A 151 1.69 10.40 2.53
CA SER A 151 2.85 9.51 2.67
C SER A 151 4.17 10.26 2.65
N VAL A 152 4.32 11.20 1.73
CA VAL A 152 5.52 12.03 1.59
C VAL A 152 5.69 12.97 2.78
N TRP A 153 4.61 13.48 3.36
CA TRP A 153 4.64 14.30 4.58
C TRP A 153 5.24 13.58 5.79
N MET A 154 5.26 12.25 5.79
CA MET A 154 5.89 11.46 6.86
C MET A 154 7.42 11.48 6.82
N MET A 155 8.04 11.96 5.73
CA MET A 155 9.50 12.11 5.66
C MET A 155 10.00 13.09 6.73
N ASN A 156 11.14 12.77 7.32
CA ASN A 156 11.77 13.57 8.36
C ASN A 156 13.30 13.53 8.22
N GLU A 157 14.00 14.21 9.11
CA GLU A 157 15.47 14.32 9.12
C GLU A 157 16.21 12.98 9.30
N HIS A 158 15.53 11.94 9.73
CA HIS A 158 16.09 10.59 9.90
C HIS A 158 15.85 9.69 8.68
N THR A 159 15.01 10.13 7.74
CA THR A 159 14.73 9.35 6.54
C THR A 159 15.99 9.24 5.68
N GLU A 160 16.43 8.00 5.43
CA GLU A 160 17.58 7.69 4.55
C GLU A 160 17.14 7.18 3.18
N LEU A 161 15.91 6.67 3.08
CA LEU A 161 15.31 6.19 1.84
C LEU A 161 13.79 6.40 1.87
N GLY A 162 13.23 6.96 0.79
CA GLY A 162 11.79 7.00 0.57
C GLY A 162 11.32 5.87 -0.35
N ILE A 163 10.15 5.27 -0.08
CA ILE A 163 9.54 4.27 -0.98
C ILE A 163 8.06 4.61 -1.14
N PHE A 164 7.66 5.12 -2.29
CA PHE A 164 6.30 5.59 -2.51
C PHE A 164 5.65 4.95 -3.72
N GLU A 165 4.38 4.53 -3.54
CA GLU A 165 3.54 4.04 -4.63
C GLU A 165 2.82 5.21 -5.31
N ALA A 166 2.72 5.17 -6.65
CA ALA A 166 1.87 6.05 -7.44
C ALA A 166 0.85 5.25 -8.25
N GLY A 167 -0.41 5.44 -7.93
CA GLY A 167 -1.56 4.90 -8.66
C GLY A 167 -2.29 6.01 -9.40
N ILE A 168 -2.77 5.70 -10.59
CA ILE A 168 -3.58 6.62 -11.39
C ILE A 168 -4.83 5.92 -11.91
N SER A 169 -5.89 6.68 -12.02
CA SER A 169 -7.18 6.27 -12.59
C SER A 169 -7.48 7.01 -13.90
N GLU A 170 -6.92 8.20 -14.11
CA GLU A 170 -7.20 9.09 -15.24
C GLU A 170 -5.90 9.66 -15.83
N MET A 171 -5.99 10.17 -17.07
CA MET A 171 -4.89 10.89 -17.71
C MET A 171 -4.58 12.20 -16.97
N GLY A 172 -3.29 12.57 -16.89
CA GLY A 172 -2.80 13.77 -16.22
C GLY A 172 -2.63 13.66 -14.70
N GLU A 173 -3.04 12.55 -14.09
CA GLU A 173 -2.87 12.35 -12.64
C GLU A 173 -1.42 12.12 -12.23
N MET A 174 -0.60 11.50 -13.10
CA MET A 174 0.80 11.26 -12.77
C MET A 174 1.63 12.54 -12.80
N GLU A 175 1.27 13.50 -13.64
CA GLU A 175 1.88 14.83 -13.68
C GLU A 175 1.73 15.56 -12.32
N ALA A 176 0.63 15.32 -11.61
CA ALA A 176 0.43 15.88 -10.27
C ALA A 176 1.21 15.12 -9.18
N LEU A 177 1.45 13.82 -9.34
CA LEU A 177 2.14 12.99 -8.34
C LEU A 177 3.66 13.06 -8.44
N GLN A 178 4.20 13.21 -9.64
CA GLN A 178 5.64 13.24 -9.87
C GLN A 178 6.36 14.32 -9.05
N PRO A 179 5.90 15.61 -9.03
CA PRO A 179 6.55 16.65 -8.24
C PRO A 179 6.47 16.42 -6.73
N ILE A 180 5.56 15.57 -6.27
CA ILE A 180 5.39 15.25 -4.86
C ILE A 180 6.37 14.14 -4.45
N ILE A 181 6.50 13.09 -5.26
CA ILE A 181 7.39 11.96 -4.96
C ILE A 181 8.83 12.32 -5.30
N GLN A 182 9.08 12.96 -6.44
CA GLN A 182 10.41 13.25 -6.99
C GLN A 182 11.33 12.04 -6.88
N PRO A 183 10.98 10.91 -7.54
CA PRO A 183 11.75 9.69 -7.40
C PRO A 183 13.10 9.81 -8.12
N THR A 184 14.14 9.24 -7.51
CA THR A 184 15.46 9.04 -8.13
C THR A 184 15.58 7.65 -8.74
N ILE A 185 14.78 6.70 -8.25
CA ILE A 185 14.69 5.31 -8.72
C ILE A 185 13.25 5.03 -9.12
N GLY A 186 13.01 4.75 -10.38
CA GLY A 186 11.70 4.40 -10.92
C GLY A 186 11.52 2.89 -11.04
N VAL A 187 10.37 2.36 -10.59
CA VAL A 187 10.02 0.95 -10.78
C VAL A 187 8.66 0.85 -11.46
N LEU A 188 8.64 0.29 -12.66
CA LEU A 188 7.41 -0.05 -13.39
C LEU A 188 7.14 -1.54 -13.28
N THR A 189 6.14 -1.93 -12.47
CA THR A 189 5.87 -3.34 -12.21
C THR A 189 5.29 -4.05 -13.44
N ASN A 190 4.12 -3.64 -13.88
CA ASN A 190 3.48 -4.16 -15.09
C ASN A 190 2.42 -3.21 -15.63
N ILE A 191 1.92 -3.48 -16.83
CA ILE A 191 0.81 -2.77 -17.46
C ILE A 191 -0.29 -3.78 -17.79
N GLY A 192 -1.47 -3.58 -17.23
CA GLY A 192 -2.64 -4.43 -17.42
C GLY A 192 -3.95 -3.65 -17.44
N GLY A 193 -5.08 -4.36 -17.47
CA GLY A 193 -6.41 -3.80 -17.69
C GLY A 193 -7.04 -3.01 -16.53
N ALA A 194 -6.42 -2.92 -15.35
CA ALA A 194 -6.97 -2.19 -14.21
C ALA A 194 -7.22 -0.70 -14.58
N HIS A 195 -8.40 -0.14 -14.26
CA HIS A 195 -8.80 1.25 -14.60
C HIS A 195 -8.70 1.58 -16.10
N GLN A 196 -8.92 0.60 -16.99
CA GLN A 196 -8.76 0.81 -18.43
C GLN A 196 -9.82 1.74 -19.04
N GLU A 197 -10.96 1.92 -18.38
CA GLU A 197 -12.08 2.76 -18.88
C GLU A 197 -11.70 4.21 -19.17
N ASN A 198 -10.68 4.73 -18.48
CA ASN A 198 -10.24 6.12 -18.60
C ASN A 198 -9.00 6.29 -19.50
N PHE A 199 -8.57 5.21 -20.18
CA PHE A 199 -7.42 5.24 -21.10
C PHE A 199 -7.81 4.67 -22.46
N THR A 200 -7.41 5.34 -23.53
CA THR A 200 -7.71 4.92 -24.90
C THR A 200 -6.99 3.63 -25.30
N SER A 201 -5.81 3.39 -24.73
CA SER A 201 -5.01 2.19 -24.96
C SER A 201 -4.13 1.83 -23.79
N LEU A 202 -3.61 0.60 -23.75
CA LEU A 202 -2.57 0.20 -22.79
C LEU A 202 -1.27 0.99 -22.99
N GLN A 203 -1.01 1.42 -24.24
CA GLN A 203 0.16 2.24 -24.56
C GLN A 203 0.03 3.63 -23.93
N ASP A 204 -1.13 4.30 -24.03
CA ASP A 204 -1.35 5.61 -23.42
C ASP A 204 -1.23 5.53 -21.90
N LYS A 205 -1.78 4.49 -21.32
CA LYS A 205 -1.68 4.22 -19.89
C LYS A 205 -0.23 3.98 -19.45
N CYS A 206 0.57 3.27 -20.24
CA CYS A 206 1.99 3.09 -19.99
C CYS A 206 2.73 4.42 -20.06
N MET A 207 2.49 5.22 -21.09
CA MET A 207 3.11 6.54 -21.27
C MET A 207 2.75 7.49 -20.12
N GLU A 208 1.49 7.49 -19.66
CA GLU A 208 1.07 8.28 -18.50
C GLU A 208 1.85 7.85 -17.23
N LYS A 209 1.98 6.53 -16.99
CA LYS A 209 2.75 6.03 -15.84
C LYS A 209 4.23 6.38 -15.90
N LEU A 210 4.83 6.39 -17.09
CA LEU A 210 6.23 6.77 -17.28
C LEU A 210 6.52 8.24 -16.93
N GLN A 211 5.50 9.12 -16.89
CA GLN A 211 5.67 10.51 -16.44
C GLN A 211 6.21 10.61 -15.00
N LEU A 212 5.97 9.58 -14.16
CA LEU A 212 6.55 9.53 -12.82
C LEU A 212 8.09 9.57 -12.84
N PHE A 213 8.70 9.03 -13.89
CA PHE A 213 10.13 8.75 -13.98
C PHE A 213 10.94 9.80 -14.74
N LYS A 214 10.33 10.91 -15.14
CA LYS A 214 10.98 11.93 -15.99
C LYS A 214 12.31 12.46 -15.46
N ASP A 215 12.47 12.47 -14.12
CA ASP A 215 13.66 12.99 -13.43
C ASP A 215 14.41 11.89 -12.64
N CYS A 216 14.15 10.60 -12.93
CA CYS A 216 14.85 9.49 -12.28
C CYS A 216 16.27 9.29 -12.84
N ASP A 217 17.20 8.90 -11.95
CA ASP A 217 18.54 8.47 -12.33
C ASP A 217 18.50 7.09 -13.02
N VAL A 218 17.57 6.25 -12.56
CA VAL A 218 17.41 4.87 -13.06
C VAL A 218 15.95 4.47 -13.12
N ILE A 219 15.61 3.67 -14.13
CA ILE A 219 14.31 2.99 -14.26
C ILE A 219 14.48 1.48 -14.29
N ILE A 220 13.61 0.78 -13.59
CA ILE A 220 13.61 -0.69 -13.45
C ILE A 220 12.28 -1.22 -13.99
N TYR A 221 12.36 -2.23 -14.86
CA TYR A 221 11.19 -2.84 -15.48
C TYR A 221 11.49 -4.20 -16.10
N ASN A 222 10.43 -4.94 -16.48
CA ASN A 222 10.54 -6.18 -17.24
C ASN A 222 10.89 -5.89 -18.71
N GLY A 223 12.12 -6.16 -19.13
CA GLY A 223 12.62 -5.95 -20.48
C GLY A 223 12.02 -6.91 -21.51
N ASP A 224 11.46 -8.04 -21.11
CA ASP A 224 10.77 -8.99 -21.99
C ASP A 224 9.34 -8.57 -22.32
N ASN A 225 8.80 -7.56 -21.65
CA ASN A 225 7.49 -7.01 -21.96
C ASN A 225 7.60 -6.00 -23.11
N GLU A 226 7.19 -6.42 -24.31
CA GLU A 226 7.29 -5.62 -25.54
C GLU A 226 6.56 -4.28 -25.42
N LEU A 227 5.39 -4.23 -24.79
CA LEU A 227 4.65 -2.99 -24.60
C LEU A 227 5.45 -1.99 -23.78
N ILE A 228 5.98 -2.43 -22.62
CA ILE A 228 6.77 -1.57 -21.72
C ILE A 228 8.05 -1.13 -22.42
N SER A 229 8.81 -2.04 -23.00
CA SER A 229 10.07 -1.74 -23.72
C SER A 229 9.84 -0.74 -24.85
N ASN A 230 8.76 -0.90 -25.64
CA ASN A 230 8.39 0.03 -26.69
C ASN A 230 7.97 1.41 -26.14
N CYS A 231 7.29 1.47 -25.01
CA CYS A 231 6.94 2.74 -24.38
C CYS A 231 8.16 3.46 -23.80
N VAL A 232 9.05 2.72 -23.13
CA VAL A 232 10.31 3.28 -22.60
C VAL A 232 11.18 3.82 -23.73
N SER A 233 11.37 3.08 -24.80
CA SER A 233 12.17 3.53 -25.95
C SER A 233 11.60 4.74 -26.69
N LYS A 234 10.28 4.93 -26.66
CA LYS A 234 9.57 6.10 -27.23
C LYS A 234 9.46 7.26 -26.26
N SER A 235 9.66 7.03 -24.99
CA SER A 235 9.66 8.07 -23.98
C SER A 235 10.92 8.94 -24.12
N LEU A 236 10.85 10.17 -23.67
CA LEU A 236 12.00 11.08 -23.63
C LEU A 236 12.81 10.95 -22.33
N LEU A 237 12.73 9.79 -21.67
CA LEU A 237 13.47 9.53 -20.43
C LEU A 237 14.96 9.41 -20.72
N THR A 238 15.74 10.08 -19.89
CA THR A 238 17.22 10.06 -19.95
C THR A 238 17.83 9.17 -18.87
N SER A 239 16.97 8.48 -18.10
CA SER A 239 17.35 7.59 -17.01
C SER A 239 18.16 6.41 -17.51
N ARG A 240 19.09 5.93 -16.69
CA ARG A 240 19.72 4.63 -16.90
C ARG A 240 18.67 3.52 -16.79
N GLU A 241 18.71 2.54 -17.69
CA GLU A 241 17.81 1.40 -17.64
C GLU A 241 18.45 0.21 -16.91
N ILE A 242 17.74 -0.36 -15.95
CA ILE A 242 17.99 -1.70 -15.40
C ILE A 242 16.79 -2.56 -15.77
N ALA A 243 16.69 -2.89 -17.04
CA ALA A 243 15.72 -3.85 -17.52
C ALA A 243 16.20 -5.27 -17.18
N TRP A 244 15.39 -6.03 -16.45
CA TRP A 244 15.64 -7.44 -16.25
C TRP A 244 14.99 -8.26 -17.37
N SER A 245 15.63 -9.38 -17.76
CA SER A 245 15.18 -10.23 -18.87
C SER A 245 15.51 -11.69 -18.63
N MET A 246 14.64 -12.57 -19.09
CA MET A 246 14.85 -14.02 -19.19
C MET A 246 15.26 -14.45 -20.61
N LYS A 247 15.17 -13.53 -21.60
CA LYS A 247 15.37 -13.82 -23.01
C LYS A 247 16.62 -13.17 -23.57
N ASP A 248 16.96 -11.98 -23.12
CA ASP A 248 18.05 -11.15 -23.63
C ASP A 248 19.20 -11.11 -22.62
N ASN A 249 20.27 -11.85 -22.89
CA ASN A 249 21.45 -11.97 -22.03
C ASN A 249 22.37 -10.74 -22.05
N GLU A 250 22.09 -9.76 -22.92
CA GLU A 250 22.83 -8.49 -22.97
C GLU A 250 22.24 -7.47 -21.96
N ARG A 251 21.07 -7.74 -21.41
CA ARG A 251 20.46 -6.87 -20.41
C ARG A 251 21.27 -6.84 -19.10
N PRO A 252 21.30 -5.68 -18.40
CA PRO A 252 22.08 -5.52 -17.17
C PRO A 252 21.77 -6.55 -16.08
N LEU A 253 20.53 -7.00 -16.00
CA LEU A 253 20.08 -8.05 -15.09
C LEU A 253 19.44 -9.19 -15.92
N PHE A 254 20.21 -10.23 -16.15
CA PHE A 254 19.77 -11.40 -16.90
C PHE A 254 19.40 -12.54 -15.95
N ILE A 255 18.21 -13.09 -16.13
CA ILE A 255 17.69 -14.22 -15.36
C ILE A 255 18.01 -15.50 -16.12
N GLU A 256 18.99 -16.24 -15.63
CA GLU A 256 19.52 -17.41 -16.31
C GLU A 256 18.63 -18.64 -16.14
N LYS A 257 18.05 -18.81 -14.94
CA LYS A 257 17.20 -19.96 -14.63
C LYS A 257 16.24 -19.67 -13.48
N ILE A 258 15.05 -20.22 -13.58
CA ILE A 258 14.04 -20.24 -12.52
C ILE A 258 13.68 -21.71 -12.24
N GLU A 259 13.90 -22.16 -11.01
CA GLU A 259 13.63 -23.52 -10.55
C GLU A 259 12.61 -23.47 -9.42
N LYS A 260 11.46 -24.09 -9.66
CA LYS A 260 10.34 -24.16 -8.69
C LYS A 260 10.31 -25.53 -8.04
N ASP A 261 10.06 -25.55 -6.75
CA ASP A 261 9.69 -26.77 -5.99
C ASP A 261 8.43 -26.53 -5.16
N ASN A 262 8.09 -27.44 -4.25
CA ASN A 262 6.85 -27.35 -3.47
C ASN A 262 6.84 -26.19 -2.45
N ASP A 263 8.03 -25.72 -2.03
CA ASP A 263 8.19 -24.77 -0.91
C ASP A 263 8.70 -23.41 -1.36
N GLY A 264 9.04 -23.24 -2.66
CA GLY A 264 9.51 -21.95 -3.11
C GLY A 264 10.13 -21.99 -4.51
N THR A 265 10.80 -20.90 -4.86
CA THR A 265 11.43 -20.71 -6.16
C THR A 265 12.88 -20.24 -5.99
N THR A 266 13.81 -20.92 -6.64
CA THR A 266 15.22 -20.48 -6.77
C THR A 266 15.41 -19.77 -8.09
N VAL A 267 15.98 -18.58 -8.05
CA VAL A 267 16.26 -17.74 -9.21
C VAL A 267 17.77 -17.57 -9.35
N LYS A 268 18.32 -18.00 -10.50
CA LYS A 268 19.71 -17.77 -10.88
C LYS A 268 19.77 -16.58 -11.81
N TYR A 269 20.61 -15.63 -11.51
CA TYR A 269 20.71 -14.38 -12.27
C TYR A 269 22.16 -13.96 -12.48
N ARG A 270 22.38 -13.19 -13.54
CA ARG A 270 23.65 -12.55 -13.85
C ARG A 270 23.48 -11.03 -13.77
N TYR A 271 24.33 -10.39 -12.98
CA TYR A 271 24.39 -8.95 -12.85
C TYR A 271 25.83 -8.49 -12.90
N LEU A 272 26.14 -7.51 -13.77
CA LEU A 272 27.51 -7.03 -14.03
C LEU A 272 28.53 -8.17 -14.32
N GLY A 273 28.08 -9.24 -14.98
CA GLY A 273 28.90 -10.40 -15.33
C GLY A 273 29.01 -11.47 -14.23
N PHE A 274 28.55 -11.23 -13.02
CA PHE A 274 28.60 -12.19 -11.91
C PHE A 274 27.33 -13.03 -11.84
N LEU A 275 27.48 -14.34 -11.80
CA LEU A 275 26.40 -15.30 -11.57
C LEU A 275 26.13 -15.41 -10.06
N LYS A 276 24.88 -15.22 -9.67
CA LYS A 276 24.39 -15.33 -8.29
C LYS A 276 23.03 -16.00 -8.28
N GLU A 277 22.56 -16.39 -7.11
CA GLU A 277 21.24 -16.95 -6.93
C GLU A 277 20.60 -16.48 -5.63
N TYR A 278 19.27 -16.52 -5.60
CA TYR A 278 18.47 -16.33 -4.39
C TYR A 278 17.26 -17.26 -4.42
N ARG A 279 16.63 -17.46 -3.26
CA ARG A 279 15.40 -18.22 -3.11
C ARG A 279 14.31 -17.34 -2.52
N ILE A 280 13.06 -17.55 -2.95
CA ILE A 280 11.85 -16.96 -2.34
C ILE A 280 10.88 -18.06 -1.91
N PRO A 281 10.09 -17.87 -0.82
CA PRO A 281 9.10 -18.83 -0.34
C PRO A 281 7.77 -18.75 -1.14
N PHE A 282 7.84 -18.46 -2.44
CA PHE A 282 6.69 -18.30 -3.33
C PHE A 282 6.95 -19.05 -4.63
N ILE A 283 5.87 -19.58 -5.26
CA ILE A 283 5.97 -20.40 -6.48
C ILE A 283 5.25 -19.78 -7.69
N ASP A 284 4.46 -18.72 -7.49
CA ASP A 284 3.69 -18.07 -8.54
C ASP A 284 4.52 -17.07 -9.35
N ASP A 285 4.15 -16.88 -10.63
CA ASP A 285 4.92 -16.04 -11.55
C ASP A 285 4.86 -14.55 -11.17
N ALA A 286 3.75 -14.09 -10.59
CA ALA A 286 3.62 -12.71 -10.15
C ALA A 286 4.57 -12.38 -8.98
N SER A 287 4.70 -13.30 -8.01
CA SER A 287 5.68 -13.19 -6.92
C SER A 287 7.12 -13.21 -7.45
N ILE A 288 7.41 -14.05 -8.45
CA ILE A 288 8.72 -14.08 -9.08
C ILE A 288 9.02 -12.73 -9.74
N GLU A 289 8.12 -12.19 -10.58
CA GLU A 289 8.30 -10.87 -11.20
C GLU A 289 8.46 -9.74 -10.18
N ASN A 290 7.66 -9.75 -9.11
CA ASN A 290 7.78 -8.77 -8.05
C ASN A 290 9.13 -8.86 -7.33
N SER A 291 9.65 -10.08 -7.10
CA SER A 291 10.97 -10.28 -6.50
C SER A 291 12.10 -9.78 -7.38
N LEU A 292 11.98 -9.92 -8.72
CA LEU A 292 12.97 -9.42 -9.68
C LEU A 292 13.04 -7.88 -9.65
N ASN A 293 11.91 -7.20 -9.52
CA ASN A 293 11.89 -5.74 -9.34
C ASN A 293 12.54 -5.33 -8.01
N ALA A 294 12.25 -6.03 -6.92
CA ALA A 294 12.87 -5.77 -5.62
C ALA A 294 14.38 -6.06 -5.61
N LEU A 295 14.81 -7.16 -6.26
CA LEU A 295 16.21 -7.50 -6.49
C LEU A 295 16.95 -6.36 -7.19
N ALA A 296 16.40 -5.87 -8.31
CA ALA A 296 17.03 -4.82 -9.11
C ALA A 296 17.23 -3.53 -8.29
N VAL A 297 16.28 -3.15 -7.45
CA VAL A 297 16.41 -2.01 -6.53
C VAL A 297 17.51 -2.26 -5.50
N ALA A 298 17.54 -3.44 -4.87
CA ALA A 298 18.54 -3.78 -3.85
C ALA A 298 19.96 -3.79 -4.44
N LEU A 299 20.14 -4.37 -5.63
CA LEU A 299 21.42 -4.36 -6.37
C LEU A 299 21.85 -2.93 -6.73
N TYR A 300 20.93 -2.08 -7.20
CA TYR A 300 21.25 -0.69 -7.52
C TYR A 300 21.67 0.11 -6.27
N LEU A 301 21.05 -0.17 -5.14
CA LEU A 301 21.40 0.43 -3.84
C LEU A 301 22.60 -0.25 -3.15
N MET A 302 23.31 -1.11 -3.88
CA MET A 302 24.58 -1.74 -3.47
C MET A 302 24.47 -2.67 -2.27
N VAL A 303 23.31 -3.29 -2.03
CA VAL A 303 23.20 -4.38 -1.05
C VAL A 303 23.98 -5.59 -1.56
N SER A 304 24.70 -6.28 -0.67
CA SER A 304 25.50 -7.44 -1.06
C SER A 304 24.60 -8.57 -1.60
N PRO A 305 25.02 -9.33 -2.61
CA PRO A 305 24.26 -10.46 -3.12
C PRO A 305 23.97 -11.52 -2.04
N GLU A 306 24.84 -11.65 -1.07
CA GLU A 306 24.73 -12.56 0.06
C GLU A 306 23.58 -12.13 1.00
N ASP A 307 23.54 -10.85 1.38
CA ASP A 307 22.44 -10.28 2.20
C ASP A 307 21.10 -10.32 1.45
N ILE A 308 21.13 -10.04 0.13
CA ILE A 308 19.93 -10.17 -0.72
C ILE A 308 19.40 -11.60 -0.68
N ALA A 309 20.27 -12.60 -0.87
CA ALA A 309 19.87 -14.01 -0.89
C ALA A 309 19.28 -14.46 0.46
N GLU A 310 19.91 -14.04 1.56
CA GLU A 310 19.42 -14.33 2.91
C GLU A 310 18.02 -13.71 3.14
N ARG A 311 17.87 -12.41 2.85
CA ARG A 311 16.62 -11.67 3.09
C ARG A 311 15.49 -12.10 2.16
N MET A 312 15.80 -12.43 0.90
CA MET A 312 14.82 -12.97 -0.06
C MET A 312 14.21 -14.30 0.41
N ALA A 313 14.99 -15.14 1.08
CA ALA A 313 14.51 -16.41 1.62
C ALA A 313 13.47 -16.24 2.76
N HIS A 314 13.45 -15.07 3.39
CA HIS A 314 12.58 -14.75 4.51
C HIS A 314 11.49 -13.72 4.16
N LEU A 315 11.24 -13.49 2.86
CA LEU A 315 10.17 -12.59 2.43
C LEU A 315 8.80 -13.05 2.93
N GLU A 316 8.08 -12.15 3.55
CA GLU A 316 6.73 -12.40 4.06
C GLU A 316 5.67 -12.06 3.00
N PRO A 317 4.56 -12.82 2.96
CA PRO A 317 3.42 -12.47 2.13
C PRO A 317 2.82 -11.12 2.56
N VAL A 318 2.28 -10.40 1.59
CA VAL A 318 1.56 -9.16 1.85
C VAL A 318 0.08 -9.48 2.02
N ALA A 319 -0.50 -9.06 3.14
CA ALA A 319 -1.91 -9.32 3.47
C ALA A 319 -2.86 -8.97 2.31
N MET A 320 -3.90 -9.79 2.11
CA MET A 320 -4.93 -9.65 1.07
C MET A 320 -4.38 -9.67 -0.39
N ARG A 321 -3.19 -10.28 -0.60
CA ARG A 321 -2.53 -10.40 -1.91
C ARG A 321 -2.07 -11.84 -2.14
N LEU A 322 -2.98 -12.69 -2.69
CA LEU A 322 -2.77 -14.14 -2.85
C LEU A 322 -2.33 -14.82 -1.53
N GLU A 323 -2.83 -14.30 -0.42
CA GLU A 323 -2.51 -14.80 0.91
C GLU A 323 -3.16 -16.17 1.13
N VAL A 324 -2.37 -17.17 1.49
CA VAL A 324 -2.86 -18.54 1.72
C VAL A 324 -3.10 -18.75 3.19
N LYS A 325 -4.31 -19.20 3.54
CA LYS A 325 -4.73 -19.50 4.90
C LYS A 325 -5.37 -20.89 4.99
N GLU A 326 -5.28 -21.50 6.16
CA GLU A 326 -6.07 -22.69 6.45
C GLU A 326 -7.53 -22.30 6.71
N GLY A 327 -8.43 -22.98 6.02
CA GLY A 327 -9.87 -22.79 6.19
C GLY A 327 -10.51 -23.88 7.04
N LYS A 328 -11.69 -23.58 7.58
CA LYS A 328 -12.55 -24.55 8.27
C LYS A 328 -12.86 -25.74 7.34
N ASN A 329 -13.23 -26.87 7.93
CA ASN A 329 -13.63 -28.09 7.23
C ASN A 329 -12.59 -28.62 6.22
N GLY A 330 -11.30 -28.40 6.47
CA GLY A 330 -10.22 -28.85 5.59
C GLY A 330 -10.05 -28.05 4.30
N CYS A 331 -10.67 -26.88 4.20
CA CYS A 331 -10.49 -25.96 3.07
C CYS A 331 -9.12 -25.28 3.12
N VAL A 332 -8.62 -24.90 1.95
CA VAL A 332 -7.48 -23.98 1.81
C VAL A 332 -8.03 -22.69 1.21
N LEU A 333 -7.82 -21.58 1.88
CA LEU A 333 -8.27 -20.26 1.44
C LEU A 333 -7.12 -19.54 0.72
N ILE A 334 -7.44 -18.90 -0.39
CA ILE A 334 -6.56 -17.98 -1.08
C ILE A 334 -7.25 -16.62 -1.03
N ASN A 335 -6.78 -15.73 -0.17
CA ASN A 335 -7.33 -14.39 -0.02
C ASN A 335 -6.64 -13.40 -0.97
N ASP A 336 -7.38 -12.90 -1.94
CA ASP A 336 -6.96 -11.86 -2.88
C ASP A 336 -8.09 -10.81 -3.05
N SER A 337 -8.60 -10.33 -1.93
CA SER A 337 -9.82 -9.51 -1.82
C SER A 337 -9.59 -8.00 -1.86
N TYR A 338 -8.40 -7.54 -2.23
CA TYR A 338 -8.10 -6.11 -2.27
C TYR A 338 -8.48 -5.44 -3.59
N ASN A 339 -8.21 -6.10 -4.72
CA ASN A 339 -8.45 -5.58 -6.07
C ASN A 339 -9.11 -6.65 -6.94
N SER A 340 -10.03 -6.24 -7.82
CA SER A 340 -10.71 -7.15 -8.73
C SER A 340 -10.71 -6.57 -10.13
N ASP A 341 -9.75 -6.99 -10.95
CA ASP A 341 -9.69 -6.75 -12.39
C ASP A 341 -9.43 -8.07 -13.13
N PHE A 342 -9.68 -8.11 -14.44
CA PHE A 342 -9.60 -9.33 -15.24
C PHE A 342 -8.20 -9.96 -15.24
N ALA A 343 -7.13 -9.15 -15.34
CA ALA A 343 -5.76 -9.65 -15.36
C ALA A 343 -5.35 -10.22 -14.00
N SER A 344 -5.72 -9.54 -12.90
CA SER A 344 -5.46 -10.06 -11.55
C SER A 344 -6.28 -11.30 -11.22
N LEU A 345 -7.47 -11.45 -11.82
CA LEU A 345 -8.26 -12.66 -11.70
C LEU A 345 -7.56 -13.85 -12.38
N ASP A 346 -7.00 -13.67 -13.58
CA ASP A 346 -6.26 -14.72 -14.28
C ASP A 346 -5.05 -15.19 -13.47
N ILE A 347 -4.27 -14.25 -12.92
CA ILE A 347 -3.14 -14.55 -12.02
C ILE A 347 -3.60 -15.37 -10.80
N ALA A 348 -4.69 -14.95 -10.17
CA ALA A 348 -5.21 -15.62 -8.97
C ALA A 348 -5.74 -17.04 -9.27
N LEU A 349 -6.38 -17.22 -10.41
CA LEU A 349 -6.86 -18.53 -10.87
C LEU A 349 -5.69 -19.47 -11.26
N ASP A 350 -4.64 -18.94 -11.89
CA ASP A 350 -3.41 -19.69 -12.16
C ASP A 350 -2.74 -20.15 -10.86
N PHE A 351 -2.64 -19.26 -9.89
CA PHE A 351 -2.12 -19.56 -8.55
C PHE A 351 -2.94 -20.69 -7.87
N MET A 352 -4.28 -20.60 -7.91
CA MET A 352 -5.17 -21.63 -7.36
C MET A 352 -4.96 -22.97 -8.09
N ALA A 353 -4.83 -22.95 -9.43
CA ALA A 353 -4.65 -24.15 -10.23
C ALA A 353 -3.38 -24.91 -9.83
N ARG A 354 -2.24 -24.23 -9.72
CA ARG A 354 -0.94 -24.81 -9.34
C ARG A 354 -0.98 -25.44 -7.94
N ARG A 355 -1.69 -24.83 -6.99
CA ARG A 355 -1.84 -25.37 -5.63
C ARG A 355 -2.73 -26.59 -5.53
N THR A 356 -3.44 -26.94 -6.58
CA THR A 356 -4.36 -28.09 -6.62
C THR A 356 -3.87 -29.24 -7.50
N GLU A 357 -2.73 -29.11 -8.20
CA GLU A 357 -2.24 -30.14 -9.14
C GLU A 357 -1.97 -31.47 -8.45
N ASP A 358 -1.45 -31.47 -7.21
CA ASP A 358 -1.08 -32.70 -6.48
C ASP A 358 -2.23 -33.28 -5.62
N LYS A 359 -3.36 -32.61 -5.51
CA LYS A 359 -4.47 -33.03 -4.67
C LYS A 359 -5.78 -32.84 -5.43
N ALA A 360 -6.54 -33.91 -5.67
CA ALA A 360 -7.86 -33.86 -6.30
C ALA A 360 -8.90 -33.09 -5.43
N ARG A 361 -8.61 -31.82 -5.12
CA ARG A 361 -9.47 -30.94 -4.37
C ARG A 361 -10.31 -30.10 -5.32
N ARG A 362 -11.55 -29.89 -4.96
CA ARG A 362 -12.48 -29.02 -5.66
C ARG A 362 -12.00 -27.57 -5.62
N ARG A 363 -12.17 -26.85 -6.72
CA ARG A 363 -11.80 -25.44 -6.89
C ARG A 363 -13.05 -24.57 -6.83
N THR A 364 -13.17 -23.76 -5.79
CA THR A 364 -14.28 -22.83 -5.62
C THR A 364 -13.79 -21.40 -5.74
N LEU A 365 -14.41 -20.61 -6.60
CA LEU A 365 -14.16 -19.19 -6.78
C LEU A 365 -15.28 -18.38 -6.13
N ILE A 366 -14.96 -17.51 -5.18
CA ILE A 366 -15.84 -16.45 -4.68
C ILE A 366 -15.40 -15.14 -5.35
N LEU A 367 -16.24 -14.55 -6.20
CA LEU A 367 -15.89 -13.42 -7.04
C LEU A 367 -16.90 -12.28 -6.89
N SER A 368 -16.42 -11.05 -6.62
CA SER A 368 -17.26 -9.85 -6.66
C SER A 368 -17.44 -9.32 -8.08
N ASP A 369 -18.28 -8.31 -8.26
CA ASP A 369 -18.25 -7.52 -9.49
C ASP A 369 -16.84 -6.99 -9.76
N ILE A 370 -16.47 -7.00 -11.04
CA ILE A 370 -15.23 -6.39 -11.54
C ILE A 370 -15.55 -4.96 -11.93
N LEU A 371 -15.06 -4.03 -11.11
CA LEU A 371 -15.32 -2.60 -11.27
C LEU A 371 -14.31 -1.96 -12.24
N GLU A 372 -14.68 -0.85 -12.89
CA GLU A 372 -13.79 0.02 -13.68
C GLU A 372 -13.01 -0.71 -14.80
N SER A 373 -13.64 -1.71 -15.42
CA SER A 373 -13.00 -2.52 -16.48
C SER A 373 -12.88 -1.80 -17.82
N GLY A 374 -13.66 -0.73 -18.04
CA GLY A 374 -13.76 -0.02 -19.32
C GLY A 374 -14.40 -0.84 -20.44
N GLN A 375 -14.92 -2.03 -20.14
CA GLN A 375 -15.58 -2.90 -21.11
C GLN A 375 -17.08 -3.02 -20.82
N PRO A 376 -17.91 -3.22 -21.85
CA PRO A 376 -19.31 -3.58 -21.64
C PRO A 376 -19.42 -4.85 -20.78
N SER A 377 -20.25 -4.81 -19.73
CA SER A 377 -20.42 -5.90 -18.77
C SER A 377 -20.67 -7.27 -19.46
N LYS A 378 -21.46 -7.29 -20.54
CA LYS A 378 -21.72 -8.52 -21.32
C LYS A 378 -20.45 -9.14 -21.93
N LEU A 379 -19.51 -8.33 -22.38
CA LEU A 379 -18.24 -8.78 -22.96
C LEU A 379 -17.30 -9.25 -21.87
N LEU A 380 -17.14 -8.45 -20.81
CA LEU A 380 -16.31 -8.75 -19.65
C LEU A 380 -16.68 -10.12 -19.05
N TYR A 381 -17.95 -10.32 -18.69
CA TYR A 381 -18.37 -11.57 -18.04
C TYR A 381 -18.42 -12.78 -18.98
N ARG A 382 -18.41 -12.57 -20.30
CA ARG A 382 -18.12 -13.64 -21.24
C ARG A 382 -16.67 -14.10 -21.10
N GLN A 383 -15.72 -13.16 -21.11
CA GLN A 383 -14.30 -13.47 -20.91
C GLN A 383 -14.03 -14.10 -19.55
N VAL A 384 -14.70 -13.62 -18.49
CA VAL A 384 -14.61 -14.21 -17.14
C VAL A 384 -15.11 -15.65 -17.14
N ALA A 385 -16.23 -15.95 -17.79
CA ALA A 385 -16.76 -17.31 -17.87
C ALA A 385 -15.81 -18.24 -18.66
N ASP A 386 -15.28 -17.75 -19.80
CA ASP A 386 -14.29 -18.50 -20.60
C ASP A 386 -13.01 -18.76 -19.79
N LEU A 387 -12.53 -17.79 -19.01
CA LEU A 387 -11.38 -17.93 -18.13
C LEU A 387 -11.63 -18.95 -17.01
N VAL A 388 -12.74 -18.83 -16.31
CA VAL A 388 -13.17 -19.75 -15.23
C VAL A 388 -13.24 -21.19 -15.75
N HIS A 389 -13.77 -21.38 -16.95
CA HIS A 389 -13.82 -22.69 -17.59
C HIS A 389 -12.41 -23.22 -17.95
N SER A 390 -11.58 -22.40 -18.57
CA SER A 390 -10.21 -22.78 -18.98
C SER A 390 -9.31 -23.14 -17.80
N ARG A 391 -9.52 -22.48 -16.65
CA ARG A 391 -8.80 -22.75 -15.38
C ARG A 391 -9.40 -23.87 -14.55
N LYS A 392 -10.44 -24.58 -15.08
CA LYS A 392 -11.10 -25.73 -14.46
C LYS A 392 -11.60 -25.43 -13.04
N VAL A 393 -12.30 -24.32 -12.88
CA VAL A 393 -13.02 -24.01 -11.64
C VAL A 393 -14.29 -24.89 -11.59
N ASP A 394 -14.55 -25.52 -10.46
CA ASP A 394 -15.69 -26.43 -10.29
C ASP A 394 -16.95 -25.72 -9.81
N ARG A 395 -16.78 -24.64 -9.01
CA ARG A 395 -17.88 -23.86 -8.46
C ARG A 395 -17.55 -22.37 -8.48
N ILE A 396 -18.56 -21.55 -8.80
CA ILE A 396 -18.49 -20.09 -8.64
C ILE A 396 -19.58 -19.61 -7.68
N ILE A 397 -19.19 -18.70 -6.75
CA ILE A 397 -20.08 -17.93 -5.90
C ILE A 397 -19.85 -16.45 -6.27
N GLY A 398 -20.82 -15.88 -6.99
CA GLY A 398 -20.74 -14.49 -7.45
C GLY A 398 -21.44 -13.53 -6.49
N VAL A 399 -20.85 -12.35 -6.26
CA VAL A 399 -21.44 -11.31 -5.42
C VAL A 399 -21.44 -9.98 -6.16
N GLY A 400 -22.60 -9.45 -6.41
CA GLY A 400 -22.81 -8.19 -7.12
C GLY A 400 -23.94 -8.26 -8.15
N GLU A 401 -24.36 -7.12 -8.64
CA GLU A 401 -25.48 -7.05 -9.59
C GLU A 401 -25.08 -7.48 -11.00
N GLU A 402 -23.87 -7.09 -11.44
CA GLU A 402 -23.39 -7.37 -12.80
C GLU A 402 -23.04 -8.84 -13.00
N ILE A 403 -22.30 -9.42 -12.04
CA ILE A 403 -21.95 -10.84 -12.09
C ILE A 403 -23.20 -11.73 -11.94
N SER A 404 -24.17 -11.30 -11.14
CA SER A 404 -25.46 -12.01 -10.98
C SER A 404 -26.27 -11.97 -12.27
N ALA A 405 -26.30 -10.87 -12.98
CA ALA A 405 -26.95 -10.76 -14.30
C ALA A 405 -26.26 -11.66 -15.34
N ALA A 406 -24.98 -11.93 -15.18
CA ALA A 406 -24.19 -12.82 -16.04
C ALA A 406 -24.27 -14.32 -15.67
N ALA A 407 -25.00 -14.69 -14.62
CA ALA A 407 -25.13 -16.06 -14.13
C ALA A 407 -25.40 -17.14 -15.21
N PRO A 408 -26.23 -16.91 -16.25
CA PRO A 408 -26.47 -17.89 -17.31
C PRO A 408 -25.23 -18.28 -18.11
N ARG A 409 -24.15 -17.48 -18.08
CA ARG A 409 -22.91 -17.72 -18.84
C ARG A 409 -21.99 -18.76 -18.20
N PHE A 410 -22.15 -19.00 -16.91
CA PHE A 410 -21.32 -19.97 -16.19
C PHE A 410 -21.97 -21.35 -16.26
N GLU A 411 -21.29 -22.31 -16.90
CA GLU A 411 -21.77 -23.69 -17.09
C GLU A 411 -21.26 -24.66 -16.02
N ILE A 412 -20.93 -24.14 -14.84
CA ILE A 412 -20.43 -24.87 -13.67
C ILE A 412 -21.42 -24.73 -12.51
N GLU A 413 -21.18 -25.41 -11.39
CA GLU A 413 -21.97 -25.18 -10.18
C GLU A 413 -21.86 -23.71 -9.77
N LYS A 414 -22.98 -23.06 -9.51
CA LYS A 414 -23.04 -21.61 -9.36
C LYS A 414 -24.09 -21.16 -8.38
N GLN A 415 -23.75 -20.10 -7.64
CA GLN A 415 -24.67 -19.38 -6.77
C GLN A 415 -24.32 -17.89 -6.85
N PHE A 416 -25.36 -17.03 -6.83
CA PHE A 416 -25.16 -15.59 -6.98
C PHE A 416 -25.97 -14.84 -5.94
N PHE A 417 -25.35 -13.79 -5.40
CA PHE A 417 -25.89 -12.91 -4.37
C PHE A 417 -25.67 -11.46 -4.77
N ARG A 418 -26.53 -10.55 -4.34
CA ARG A 418 -26.36 -9.13 -4.62
C ARG A 418 -25.32 -8.46 -3.71
N THR A 419 -25.24 -8.92 -2.46
CA THR A 419 -24.35 -8.35 -1.45
C THR A 419 -23.59 -9.43 -0.69
N THR A 420 -22.49 -9.06 -0.07
CA THR A 420 -21.72 -9.95 0.81
C THR A 420 -22.54 -10.39 2.03
N ALA A 421 -23.38 -9.50 2.56
CA ALA A 421 -24.28 -9.81 3.66
C ALA A 421 -25.27 -10.93 3.28
N GLU A 422 -25.91 -10.86 2.11
CA GLU A 422 -26.79 -11.93 1.61
C GLU A 422 -26.05 -13.27 1.47
N LEU A 423 -24.81 -13.26 0.98
CA LEU A 423 -24.01 -14.48 0.89
C LEU A 423 -23.76 -15.08 2.27
N ILE A 424 -23.36 -14.27 3.24
CA ILE A 424 -23.09 -14.73 4.62
C ILE A 424 -24.36 -15.29 5.26
N GLU A 425 -25.47 -14.59 5.16
CA GLU A 425 -26.76 -15.00 5.73
C GLU A 425 -27.32 -16.26 5.07
N SER A 426 -27.01 -16.52 3.81
CA SER A 426 -27.47 -17.72 3.08
C SER A 426 -26.99 -19.04 3.67
N GLY A 427 -25.93 -19.02 4.45
CA GLY A 427 -25.29 -20.21 5.01
C GLY A 427 -24.52 -21.08 4.00
N VAL A 428 -24.43 -20.66 2.73
CA VAL A 428 -23.72 -21.41 1.66
C VAL A 428 -22.25 -21.63 1.99
N LEU A 429 -21.60 -20.65 2.62
CA LEU A 429 -20.21 -20.75 3.04
C LEU A 429 -19.96 -21.92 4.01
N ASN A 430 -20.96 -22.30 4.81
CA ASN A 430 -20.86 -23.43 5.73
C ASN A 430 -20.84 -24.79 5.01
N SER A 431 -21.20 -24.84 3.73
CA SER A 431 -21.18 -26.07 2.93
C SER A 431 -19.81 -26.40 2.34
N LEU A 432 -18.86 -25.47 2.36
CA LEU A 432 -17.52 -25.64 1.82
C LEU A 432 -16.73 -26.65 2.66
N ARG A 433 -16.22 -27.71 1.99
CA ARG A 433 -15.48 -28.79 2.65
C ARG A 433 -14.41 -29.35 1.73
N ASN A 434 -13.18 -29.44 2.24
CA ASN A 434 -12.04 -30.04 1.56
C ASN A 434 -11.80 -29.46 0.14
N GLU A 435 -12.01 -28.16 0.00
CA GLU A 435 -11.90 -27.40 -1.25
C GLU A 435 -10.75 -26.39 -1.18
N VAL A 436 -10.24 -25.96 -2.33
CA VAL A 436 -9.44 -24.76 -2.44
C VAL A 436 -10.37 -23.61 -2.84
N VAL A 437 -10.45 -22.60 -2.00
CA VAL A 437 -11.38 -21.48 -2.15
C VAL A 437 -10.59 -20.22 -2.44
N LEU A 438 -10.71 -19.69 -3.67
CA LEU A 438 -10.17 -18.37 -4.03
C LEU A 438 -11.23 -17.31 -3.71
N ILE A 439 -10.86 -16.36 -2.85
CA ILE A 439 -11.70 -15.22 -2.45
C ILE A 439 -11.14 -13.99 -3.17
N LYS A 440 -11.81 -13.56 -4.24
CA LYS A 440 -11.38 -12.47 -5.12
C LYS A 440 -12.46 -11.39 -5.21
N GLY A 441 -12.18 -10.20 -4.68
CA GLY A 441 -13.18 -9.14 -4.65
C GLY A 441 -12.59 -7.73 -4.70
N ALA A 442 -13.38 -6.79 -5.18
CA ALA A 442 -13.06 -5.37 -5.03
C ALA A 442 -13.31 -4.94 -3.57
N ARG A 443 -12.49 -4.02 -3.07
CA ARG A 443 -12.54 -3.54 -1.68
C ARG A 443 -13.93 -3.10 -1.21
N ALA A 444 -14.76 -2.57 -2.13
CA ALA A 444 -16.12 -2.13 -1.83
C ALA A 444 -17.06 -3.27 -1.39
N PHE A 445 -16.71 -4.53 -1.66
CA PHE A 445 -17.52 -5.69 -1.32
C PHE A 445 -17.19 -6.30 0.05
N HIS A 446 -16.17 -5.82 0.76
CA HIS A 446 -15.80 -6.26 2.11
C HIS A 446 -15.63 -7.79 2.24
N PHE A 447 -14.89 -8.40 1.31
CA PHE A 447 -14.66 -9.86 1.30
C PHE A 447 -13.77 -10.36 2.44
N ASP A 448 -13.20 -9.45 3.22
CA ASP A 448 -12.51 -9.77 4.48
C ASP A 448 -13.44 -10.49 5.44
N ASP A 449 -14.72 -10.07 5.51
CA ASP A 449 -15.73 -10.69 6.35
C ASP A 449 -15.94 -12.18 5.98
N ILE A 450 -15.82 -12.53 4.68
CA ILE A 450 -15.89 -13.90 4.19
C ILE A 450 -14.66 -14.69 4.62
N THR A 451 -13.48 -14.07 4.48
CA THR A 451 -12.21 -14.69 4.88
C THR A 451 -12.21 -14.99 6.37
N ASP A 452 -12.58 -14.02 7.20
CA ASP A 452 -12.66 -14.17 8.66
C ASP A 452 -13.66 -15.25 9.11
N LEU A 453 -14.75 -15.41 8.34
CA LEU A 453 -15.75 -16.46 8.61
C LEU A 453 -15.23 -17.85 8.27
N LEU A 454 -14.49 -18.01 7.16
CA LEU A 454 -14.03 -19.28 6.64
C LEU A 454 -12.69 -19.72 7.23
N GLU A 455 -11.87 -18.79 7.71
CA GLU A 455 -10.55 -19.07 8.26
C GLU A 455 -10.65 -20.03 9.45
N LEU A 456 -9.82 -21.07 9.42
CA LEU A 456 -9.63 -21.94 10.56
C LEU A 456 -8.83 -21.18 11.62
N LYS A 457 -9.52 -20.61 12.57
CA LYS A 457 -8.85 -20.08 13.76
C LYS A 457 -8.33 -21.28 14.55
N VAL A 458 -7.14 -21.75 14.17
CA VAL A 458 -6.38 -22.67 15.01
C VAL A 458 -6.13 -21.92 16.30
N HIS A 459 -6.42 -22.52 17.44
CA HIS A 459 -6.08 -21.98 18.74
C HIS A 459 -4.56 -22.05 18.95
N GLU A 460 -3.80 -21.38 18.10
CA GLU A 460 -2.55 -20.80 18.53
C GLU A 460 -2.94 -19.62 19.43
N THR A 461 -2.37 -19.56 20.60
CA THR A 461 -2.51 -18.36 21.42
C THR A 461 -1.72 -17.25 20.72
N ILE A 462 -2.34 -16.62 19.72
CA ILE A 462 -1.76 -15.51 18.99
C ILE A 462 -2.08 -14.25 19.78
N LEU A 463 -1.05 -13.57 20.23
CA LEU A 463 -1.16 -12.22 20.75
C LEU A 463 -1.12 -11.25 19.56
N GLU A 464 -2.29 -10.83 19.11
CA GLU A 464 -2.41 -9.82 18.05
C GLU A 464 -2.36 -8.43 18.67
N ILE A 465 -1.36 -7.64 18.29
CA ILE A 465 -1.19 -6.26 18.76
C ILE A 465 -1.67 -5.29 17.69
N ASN A 466 -2.77 -4.64 17.95
CA ASN A 466 -3.26 -3.57 17.09
C ASN A 466 -2.58 -2.24 17.45
N LEU A 467 -1.58 -1.84 16.67
CA LEU A 467 -0.82 -0.60 16.90
C LEU A 467 -1.69 0.66 16.74
N GLU A 468 -2.72 0.64 15.88
CA GLU A 468 -3.66 1.77 15.75
C GLU A 468 -4.50 1.94 17.02
N ALA A 469 -4.94 0.83 17.64
CA ALA A 469 -5.65 0.87 18.91
C ALA A 469 -4.72 1.33 20.05
N LEU A 470 -3.45 0.93 20.03
CA LEU A 470 -2.45 1.42 20.98
C LEU A 470 -2.28 2.93 20.89
N VAL A 471 -2.18 3.48 19.68
CA VAL A 471 -2.12 4.93 19.43
C VAL A 471 -3.40 5.64 19.85
N ALA A 472 -4.57 5.08 19.56
CA ALA A 472 -5.84 5.64 20.01
C ALA A 472 -5.92 5.73 21.55
N ASN A 473 -5.47 4.69 22.25
CA ASN A 473 -5.37 4.68 23.71
C ASN A 473 -4.38 5.73 24.23
N LEU A 474 -3.19 5.80 23.65
CA LEU A 474 -2.17 6.80 23.97
C LEU A 474 -2.76 8.22 23.89
N ASN A 475 -3.42 8.53 22.78
CA ASN A 475 -4.04 9.84 22.56
C ASN A 475 -5.21 10.11 23.49
N HIS A 476 -6.01 9.09 23.84
CA HIS A 476 -7.06 9.23 24.84
C HIS A 476 -6.52 9.70 26.20
N TYR A 477 -5.39 9.11 26.65
CA TYR A 477 -4.76 9.55 27.90
C TYR A 477 -4.08 10.91 27.75
N ARG A 478 -3.36 11.16 26.64
CA ARG A 478 -2.70 12.44 26.35
C ARG A 478 -3.69 13.61 26.44
N ASN A 479 -4.88 13.47 25.85
CA ASN A 479 -5.92 14.50 25.85
C ASN A 479 -6.48 14.83 27.25
N LYS A 480 -6.16 14.03 28.26
CA LYS A 480 -6.55 14.28 29.67
C LYS A 480 -5.44 14.94 30.49
N LEU A 481 -4.25 15.03 29.93
CA LEU A 481 -3.09 15.61 30.60
C LEU A 481 -3.01 17.12 30.34
N LYS A 482 -2.34 17.83 31.24
CA LYS A 482 -1.98 19.24 31.01
C LYS A 482 -0.89 19.30 29.92
N PRO A 483 -0.80 20.40 29.14
CA PRO A 483 0.16 20.54 28.02
C PRO A 483 1.62 20.23 28.40
N ASP A 484 2.03 20.62 29.61
CA ASP A 484 3.43 20.44 30.07
C ASP A 484 3.70 19.08 30.71
N THR A 485 2.71 18.18 30.79
CA THR A 485 2.87 16.87 31.42
C THR A 485 3.67 15.93 30.51
N LYS A 486 4.79 15.43 31.01
CA LYS A 486 5.60 14.44 30.31
C LYS A 486 5.02 13.04 30.42
N MET A 487 4.97 12.32 29.30
CA MET A 487 4.51 10.95 29.24
C MET A 487 5.66 9.96 29.22
N VAL A 488 5.62 8.98 30.10
CA VAL A 488 6.56 7.85 30.16
C VAL A 488 5.78 6.58 29.81
N CYS A 489 6.15 5.92 28.72
CA CYS A 489 5.55 4.65 28.32
C CYS A 489 6.48 3.48 28.69
N MET A 490 5.94 2.51 29.44
CA MET A 490 6.68 1.33 29.84
C MET A 490 6.68 0.28 28.73
N VAL A 491 7.87 -0.11 28.26
CA VAL A 491 8.08 -1.10 27.19
C VAL A 491 8.99 -2.26 27.61
N LYS A 492 9.12 -2.50 28.93
CA LYS A 492 9.89 -3.62 29.48
C LYS A 492 9.39 -4.99 29.04
N ALA A 493 10.22 -6.01 29.18
CA ALA A 493 9.90 -7.40 28.84
C ALA A 493 9.32 -7.54 27.43
N SER A 494 10.02 -6.98 26.43
CA SER A 494 9.57 -6.95 25.03
C SER A 494 8.18 -6.32 24.87
N ALA A 495 7.97 -5.15 25.49
CA ALA A 495 6.67 -4.47 25.59
C ALA A 495 5.55 -5.39 26.14
N TYR A 496 5.86 -6.11 27.21
CA TYR A 496 4.97 -7.12 27.81
C TYR A 496 4.64 -8.30 26.86
N GLY A 497 5.56 -8.65 25.98
CA GLY A 497 5.39 -9.70 24.98
C GLY A 497 4.75 -9.22 23.67
N ALA A 498 4.50 -7.92 23.53
CA ALA A 498 3.85 -7.33 22.37
C ALA A 498 4.82 -7.00 21.21
N GLY A 499 6.12 -7.28 21.35
CA GLY A 499 7.16 -6.85 20.40
C GLY A 499 7.74 -5.49 20.78
N SER A 500 9.01 -5.47 21.23
CA SER A 500 9.62 -4.25 21.78
C SER A 500 9.87 -3.19 20.71
N PHE A 501 10.30 -3.60 19.52
CA PHE A 501 10.72 -2.65 18.49
C PHE A 501 9.53 -1.95 17.84
N GLU A 502 8.51 -2.68 17.42
CA GLU A 502 7.31 -2.14 16.76
C GLU A 502 6.53 -1.22 17.69
N VAL A 503 6.34 -1.63 18.94
CA VAL A 503 5.64 -0.82 19.95
C VAL A 503 6.46 0.43 20.29
N ALA A 504 7.76 0.29 20.55
CA ALA A 504 8.63 1.42 20.89
C ALA A 504 8.72 2.42 19.74
N LYS A 505 8.86 1.94 18.50
CA LYS A 505 8.89 2.78 17.30
C LYS A 505 7.57 3.51 17.11
N THR A 506 6.43 2.83 17.28
CA THR A 506 5.10 3.46 17.19
C THR A 506 4.94 4.55 18.24
N LEU A 507 5.35 4.31 19.49
CA LEU A 507 5.27 5.29 20.57
C LEU A 507 6.20 6.49 20.32
N GLU A 508 7.40 6.26 19.78
CA GLU A 508 8.35 7.31 19.37
C GLU A 508 7.77 8.18 18.26
N ASP A 509 7.25 7.58 17.20
CA ASP A 509 6.62 8.27 16.06
C ASP A 509 5.42 9.13 16.52
N HIS A 510 4.76 8.72 17.63
CA HIS A 510 3.70 9.48 18.28
C HIS A 510 4.19 10.34 19.45
N ARG A 511 5.49 10.68 19.47
CA ARG A 511 6.12 11.67 20.36
C ARG A 511 5.85 11.44 21.85
N VAL A 512 6.02 10.21 22.31
CA VAL A 512 6.10 9.93 23.72
C VAL A 512 7.42 10.50 24.27
N ASP A 513 7.39 11.18 25.42
CA ASP A 513 8.57 11.85 25.95
C ASP A 513 9.67 10.89 26.38
N TYR A 514 9.28 9.74 26.97
CA TYR A 514 10.22 8.73 27.45
C TYR A 514 9.66 7.33 27.26
N LEU A 515 10.55 6.39 26.91
CA LEU A 515 10.30 4.96 26.96
C LEU A 515 11.01 4.41 28.21
N ALA A 516 10.31 3.61 29.03
CA ALA A 516 10.88 3.01 30.23
C ALA A 516 11.04 1.50 30.06
N VAL A 517 12.19 0.98 30.49
CA VAL A 517 12.57 -0.44 30.47
C VAL A 517 12.96 -0.90 31.86
N ALA A 518 13.03 -2.22 32.10
CA ALA A 518 13.38 -2.76 33.42
C ALA A 518 14.90 -2.84 33.65
N VAL A 519 15.69 -3.06 32.58
CA VAL A 519 17.13 -3.23 32.63
C VAL A 519 17.83 -2.47 31.52
N ALA A 520 19.08 -2.11 31.72
CA ALA A 520 19.87 -1.31 30.79
C ALA A 520 20.04 -1.97 29.41
N ASP A 521 20.13 -3.30 29.37
CA ASP A 521 20.32 -4.06 28.14
C ASP A 521 19.10 -3.94 27.21
N GLU A 522 17.86 -3.98 27.75
CA GLU A 522 16.65 -3.71 26.97
C GLU A 522 16.68 -2.30 26.37
N GLY A 523 17.16 -1.31 27.13
CA GLY A 523 17.30 0.05 26.66
C GLY A 523 18.37 0.20 25.58
N ALA A 524 19.46 -0.55 25.66
CA ALA A 524 20.51 -0.59 24.65
C ALA A 524 20.02 -1.21 23.34
N ASP A 525 19.24 -2.28 23.42
CA ASP A 525 18.66 -2.93 22.25
C ASP A 525 17.59 -2.06 21.57
N LEU A 526 16.72 -1.43 22.34
CA LEU A 526 15.76 -0.46 21.78
C LEU A 526 16.43 0.70 21.07
N ARG A 527 17.58 1.18 21.56
CA ARG A 527 18.35 2.27 20.91
C ARG A 527 18.94 1.89 19.56
N LYS A 528 19.15 0.62 19.27
CA LYS A 528 19.57 0.16 17.93
C LYS A 528 18.45 0.30 16.89
N ALA A 529 17.19 0.25 17.33
CA ALA A 529 16.01 0.27 16.47
C ALA A 529 15.23 1.58 16.51
N THR A 530 15.46 2.44 17.51
CA THR A 530 14.79 3.74 17.67
C THR A 530 15.81 4.88 17.58
N SER A 531 15.41 6.02 17.02
CA SER A 531 16.23 7.23 16.95
C SER A 531 16.24 8.01 18.28
N SER A 532 15.37 7.66 19.21
CA SER A 532 15.19 8.39 20.47
C SER A 532 16.31 8.16 21.47
N ARG A 533 16.91 9.28 21.95
CA ARG A 533 17.84 9.27 23.09
C ARG A 533 17.14 9.22 24.46
N ARG A 534 15.83 9.04 24.50
CA ARG A 534 14.97 9.24 25.68
C ARG A 534 14.49 7.91 26.30
N ALA A 535 15.34 6.90 26.41
CA ALA A 535 15.03 5.70 27.18
C ALA A 535 15.42 5.90 28.64
N CYS A 536 14.51 5.64 29.57
CA CYS A 536 14.74 5.59 31.00
C CYS A 536 14.77 4.14 31.47
N VAL A 537 15.72 3.81 32.34
CA VAL A 537 15.72 2.54 33.11
C VAL A 537 15.00 2.81 34.42
N SER A 538 13.95 2.04 34.73
CA SER A 538 13.20 2.17 35.98
C SER A 538 13.80 1.26 37.07
#